data_11319d649ad5dfdea9f187b49c2248cd
#
_entry.id   11319d649ad5dfdea9f187b49c2248cd
#
_cell.length_a   1.000
_cell.length_b   1.000
_cell.length_c   1.000
_cell.angle_alpha   90.00
_cell.angle_beta   90.00
_cell.angle_gamma   90.00
#
_symmetry.space_group_name_H-M   'P 1'
#
loop_
_entity.id
_entity.type
_entity.pdbx_description
1 polymer ?
#
loop_
_entity_poly.entity_id
_entity_poly.type
_entity_poly.pdbx_seq_one_letter_code
_entity_poly.pdbx_strand_id
1 'polypeptide(L)'
;MTSCIDTLWASGYEIYDRISEPYQKFLESLTATFEQPGFNRIAETNGFQLYDKPRGSPENVGTELKAEHPVVRTNPVTGWKSVFPVGGHVRYINGLTQDESKKLLDWFVDLLVKNHDLQVRHRWQNPNDIAIWDNRSTFHTATYDIEGLGERFGNRAVGVGERPYFDPESKSRREALGLPHEHPVLDR
;
A
#
# COMPACT_ATOMS: atom_id res chain seq x y z
N MET A 1 -6.56 10.84 -30.52
CA MET A 1 -6.51 9.54 -29.81
C MET A 1 -6.04 9.81 -28.40
N THR A 2 -6.87 9.59 -27.42
CA THR A 2 -6.53 9.80 -26.01
C THR A 2 -5.59 8.70 -25.57
N SER A 3 -4.38 9.05 -25.16
CA SER A 3 -3.43 8.11 -24.57
C SER A 3 -4.04 7.57 -23.28
N CYS A 4 -4.28 6.29 -23.24
CA CYS A 4 -4.99 5.65 -22.13
C CYS A 4 -3.99 4.90 -21.23
N ILE A 5 -3.28 5.66 -20.39
CA ILE A 5 -2.65 5.04 -19.23
C ILE A 5 -3.73 4.96 -18.17
N ASP A 6 -4.06 3.74 -17.80
CA ASP A 6 -5.04 3.51 -16.75
C ASP A 6 -4.35 3.55 -15.38
N THR A 7 -5.14 3.64 -14.33
CA THR A 7 -4.68 3.43 -12.96
C THR A 7 -5.45 2.26 -12.36
N LEU A 8 -4.72 1.36 -11.73
CA LEU A 8 -5.26 0.24 -10.99
C LEU A 8 -5.25 0.56 -9.50
N TRP A 9 -6.33 0.23 -8.82
CA TRP A 9 -6.42 0.25 -7.36
C TRP A 9 -6.79 -1.13 -6.83
N ALA A 10 -6.27 -1.47 -5.65
CA ALA A 10 -6.60 -2.70 -4.96
C ALA A 10 -6.78 -2.46 -3.46
N SER A 11 -7.72 -3.19 -2.85
CA SER A 11 -8.11 -3.01 -1.45
C SER A 11 -7.20 -3.76 -0.50
N GLY A 12 -6.54 -3.05 0.42
CA GLY A 12 -5.78 -3.63 1.53
C GLY A 12 -6.68 -4.28 2.58
N TYR A 13 -7.94 -3.86 2.71
CA TYR A 13 -8.93 -4.52 3.56
C TYR A 13 -9.26 -5.91 3.04
N GLU A 14 -9.53 -6.05 1.74
CA GLU A 14 -9.82 -7.34 1.13
C GLU A 14 -8.62 -8.29 1.15
N ILE A 15 -7.40 -7.77 1.03
CA ILE A 15 -6.19 -8.59 1.22
C ILE A 15 -6.18 -9.18 2.62
N TYR A 16 -6.41 -8.37 3.65
CA TYR A 16 -6.45 -8.84 5.04
C TYR A 16 -7.56 -9.87 5.26
N ASP A 17 -8.76 -9.62 4.75
CA ASP A 17 -9.92 -10.50 4.90
C ASP A 17 -9.74 -11.87 4.20
N ARG A 18 -8.83 -11.99 3.23
CA ARG A 18 -8.50 -13.25 2.53
C ARG A 18 -7.42 -14.10 3.21
N ILE A 19 -6.84 -13.58 4.27
CA ILE A 19 -5.84 -14.28 5.06
C ILE A 19 -6.53 -15.07 6.16
N SER A 20 -6.10 -16.32 6.38
CA SER A 20 -6.65 -17.17 7.45
C SER A 20 -6.40 -16.57 8.84
N GLU A 21 -7.31 -16.78 9.78
CA GLU A 21 -7.23 -16.22 11.12
C GLU A 21 -5.89 -16.49 11.85
N PRO A 22 -5.30 -17.70 11.83
CA PRO A 22 -3.99 -17.92 12.44
C PRO A 22 -2.89 -17.05 11.83
N TYR A 23 -2.92 -16.84 10.52
CA TYR A 23 -1.97 -15.97 9.84
C TYR A 23 -2.24 -14.48 10.13
N GLN A 24 -3.50 -14.07 10.21
CA GLN A 24 -3.86 -12.71 10.63
C GLN A 24 -3.26 -12.38 11.99
N LYS A 25 -3.44 -13.25 12.99
CA LYS A 25 -2.86 -13.08 14.34
C LYS A 25 -1.33 -13.01 14.32
N PHE A 26 -0.69 -13.82 13.49
CA PHE A 26 0.76 -13.76 13.31
C PHE A 26 1.18 -12.41 12.72
N LEU A 27 0.54 -11.96 11.65
CA LEU A 27 0.86 -10.69 10.99
C LEU A 27 0.60 -9.47 11.87
N GLU A 28 -0.43 -9.50 12.71
CA GLU A 28 -0.74 -8.44 13.68
C GLU A 28 0.35 -8.23 14.74
N SER A 29 1.16 -9.25 15.00
CA SER A 29 2.29 -9.17 15.93
C SER A 29 3.56 -8.58 15.34
N LEU A 30 3.59 -8.33 14.02
CA LEU A 30 4.79 -7.94 13.29
C LEU A 30 4.82 -6.46 12.93
N THR A 31 6.05 -5.95 12.80
CA THR A 31 6.33 -4.65 12.20
C THR A 31 7.20 -4.82 10.95
N ALA A 32 7.26 -3.79 10.13
CA ALA A 32 8.08 -3.76 8.94
C ALA A 32 8.87 -2.45 8.85
N THR A 33 10.07 -2.52 8.31
CA THR A 33 10.89 -1.35 8.03
C THR A 33 10.63 -0.87 6.60
N PHE A 34 10.28 0.40 6.50
CA PHE A 34 10.07 1.13 5.24
C PHE A 34 11.24 2.09 5.03
N GLU A 35 11.74 2.15 3.82
CA GLU A 35 12.85 3.03 3.46
C GLU A 35 12.82 3.36 1.98
N GLN A 36 13.17 4.60 1.63
CA GLN A 36 13.22 5.05 0.24
C GLN A 36 14.54 5.78 -0.08
N PRO A 37 15.67 5.05 -0.16
CA PRO A 37 16.97 5.65 -0.47
C PRO A 37 17.06 6.10 -1.94
N GLY A 38 16.10 5.73 -2.78
CA GLY A 38 16.05 6.14 -4.19
C GLY A 38 15.98 7.66 -4.35
N PHE A 39 15.28 8.36 -3.46
CA PHE A 39 15.21 9.82 -3.53
C PHE A 39 16.55 10.48 -3.23
N ASN A 40 17.31 9.97 -2.26
CA ASN A 40 18.66 10.48 -1.94
C ASN A 40 19.59 10.29 -3.14
N ARG A 41 19.57 9.09 -3.76
CA ARG A 41 20.36 8.79 -4.95
C ARG A 41 20.02 9.70 -6.14
N ILE A 42 18.73 9.95 -6.36
CA ILE A 42 18.25 10.84 -7.43
C ILE A 42 18.73 12.27 -7.14
N ALA A 43 18.62 12.74 -5.89
CA ALA A 43 19.08 14.07 -5.49
C ALA A 43 20.59 14.24 -5.70
N GLU A 44 21.39 13.26 -5.30
CA GLU A 44 22.84 13.24 -5.51
C GLU A 44 23.19 13.25 -7.00
N THR A 45 22.54 12.37 -7.79
CA THR A 45 22.81 12.27 -9.24
C THR A 45 22.47 13.55 -10.00
N ASN A 46 21.42 14.25 -9.58
CA ASN A 46 20.95 15.46 -10.27
C ASN A 46 21.39 16.78 -9.59
N GLY A 47 22.22 16.71 -8.54
CA GLY A 47 22.83 17.88 -7.91
C GLY A 47 21.83 18.78 -7.18
N PHE A 48 20.72 18.27 -6.65
CA PHE A 48 19.81 19.03 -5.81
C PHE A 48 19.74 18.46 -4.37
N GLN A 49 19.27 19.26 -3.44
CA GLN A 49 19.06 18.83 -2.06
C GLN A 49 17.60 18.43 -1.85
N LEU A 50 17.40 17.33 -1.12
CA LEU A 50 16.06 16.96 -0.65
C LEU A 50 15.58 17.99 0.38
N TYR A 51 14.28 18.28 0.33
CA TYR A 51 13.65 19.11 1.34
C TYR A 51 13.68 18.41 2.71
N ASP A 52 14.33 19.03 3.67
CA ASP A 52 14.64 18.46 4.98
C ASP A 52 13.75 18.96 6.14
N LYS A 53 12.87 19.94 5.86
CA LYS A 53 11.94 20.49 6.84
C LYS A 53 10.69 19.60 6.99
N PRO A 54 9.81 19.85 7.96
CA PRO A 54 8.57 19.07 8.13
C PRO A 54 7.73 19.01 6.85
N ARG A 55 7.33 17.79 6.48
CA ARG A 55 6.53 17.48 5.29
C ARG A 55 5.13 17.01 5.71
N GLY A 56 4.28 17.94 6.17
CA GLY A 56 2.91 17.66 6.58
C GLY A 56 2.75 17.06 7.99
N SER A 57 3.84 16.59 8.60
CA SER A 57 3.89 16.15 10.00
C SER A 57 5.24 16.56 10.61
N PRO A 58 5.30 16.99 11.89
CA PRO A 58 6.54 17.30 12.56
C PRO A 58 7.56 16.16 12.61
N GLU A 59 7.08 14.92 12.62
CA GLU A 59 7.91 13.71 12.61
C GLU A 59 8.48 13.39 11.24
N ASN A 60 7.85 13.85 10.17
CA ASN A 60 8.28 13.62 8.78
C ASN A 60 9.28 14.70 8.34
N VAL A 61 10.48 14.63 8.87
CA VAL A 61 11.54 15.64 8.74
C VAL A 61 12.88 14.96 8.42
N GLY A 62 13.82 15.73 7.85
CA GLY A 62 15.16 15.25 7.50
C GLY A 62 15.21 14.51 6.16
N THR A 63 16.39 13.99 5.83
CA THR A 63 16.66 13.32 4.55
C THR A 63 16.75 11.80 4.67
N GLU A 64 16.77 11.25 5.87
CA GLU A 64 16.65 9.82 6.11
C GLU A 64 15.17 9.42 6.00
N LEU A 65 14.80 8.88 4.85
CA LEU A 65 13.42 8.48 4.57
C LEU A 65 13.22 7.03 5.00
N LYS A 66 13.24 6.81 6.34
CA LYS A 66 13.12 5.49 6.96
C LYS A 66 12.15 5.55 8.14
N ALA A 67 11.31 4.53 8.25
CA ALA A 67 10.36 4.39 9.35
C ALA A 67 10.00 2.92 9.61
N GLU A 68 9.58 2.63 10.83
CA GLU A 68 9.00 1.35 11.22
C GLU A 68 7.50 1.51 11.41
N HIS A 69 6.73 0.60 10.81
CA HIS A 69 5.27 0.58 10.87
C HIS A 69 4.73 -0.84 11.09
N PRO A 70 3.51 -1.01 11.63
CA PRO A 70 2.90 -2.31 11.78
C PRO A 70 2.66 -2.97 10.41
N VAL A 71 2.70 -4.30 10.36
CA VAL A 71 2.34 -5.09 9.16
C VAL A 71 0.85 -5.00 8.88
N VAL A 72 0.02 -5.05 9.92
CA VAL A 72 -1.41 -4.77 9.86
C VAL A 72 -1.67 -3.42 10.49
N ARG A 73 -2.24 -2.49 9.74
CA ARG A 73 -2.61 -1.17 10.27
C ARG A 73 -4.12 -1.05 10.44
N THR A 74 -4.53 -0.23 11.39
CA THR A 74 -5.92 0.20 11.56
C THR A 74 -6.14 1.54 10.86
N ASN A 75 -7.20 1.64 10.07
CA ASN A 75 -7.62 2.91 9.50
C ASN A 75 -8.44 3.69 10.56
N PRO A 76 -8.04 4.91 10.95
CA PRO A 76 -8.70 5.64 12.04
C PRO A 76 -10.13 6.10 11.73
N VAL A 77 -10.51 6.11 10.44
CA VAL A 77 -11.86 6.55 10.03
C VAL A 77 -12.84 5.39 10.03
N THR A 78 -12.44 4.24 9.52
CA THR A 78 -13.30 3.05 9.43
C THR A 78 -13.16 2.11 10.61
N GLY A 79 -12.03 2.15 11.33
CA GLY A 79 -11.66 1.17 12.34
C GLY A 79 -11.29 -0.18 11.77
N TRP A 80 -11.06 -0.29 10.47
CA TRP A 80 -10.81 -1.57 9.81
C TRP A 80 -9.33 -1.87 9.65
N LYS A 81 -9.00 -3.16 9.77
CA LYS A 81 -7.66 -3.70 9.57
C LYS A 81 -7.31 -3.78 8.08
N SER A 82 -6.07 -3.47 7.74
CA SER A 82 -5.52 -3.53 6.38
C SER A 82 -4.09 -4.03 6.42
N VAL A 83 -3.70 -4.90 5.49
CA VAL A 83 -2.29 -5.23 5.26
C VAL A 83 -1.60 -3.98 4.70
N PHE A 84 -0.43 -3.64 5.23
CA PHE A 84 0.23 -2.37 4.91
C PHE A 84 1.56 -2.51 4.14
N PRO A 85 2.48 -3.45 4.43
CA PRO A 85 3.80 -3.51 3.81
C PRO A 85 3.74 -4.16 2.41
N VAL A 86 3.19 -3.45 1.44
CA VAL A 86 3.13 -3.89 0.04
C VAL A 86 3.83 -2.87 -0.85
N GLY A 87 4.65 -3.35 -1.78
CA GLY A 87 5.29 -2.52 -2.78
C GLY A 87 6.74 -2.13 -2.46
N GLY A 88 7.30 -1.22 -3.26
CA GLY A 88 8.74 -0.93 -3.29
C GLY A 88 9.30 -0.12 -2.13
N HIS A 89 8.46 0.36 -1.21
CA HIS A 89 8.92 1.15 -0.07
C HIS A 89 9.24 0.30 1.17
N VAL A 90 8.70 -0.90 1.28
CA VAL A 90 9.03 -1.84 2.36
C VAL A 90 10.33 -2.57 2.05
N ARG A 91 11.17 -2.73 3.06
CA ARG A 91 12.47 -3.39 2.94
C ARG A 91 12.44 -4.81 3.48
N TYR A 92 11.96 -4.97 4.69
CA TYR A 92 11.86 -6.26 5.36
C TYR A 92 10.85 -6.22 6.51
N ILE A 93 10.41 -7.39 6.89
CA ILE A 93 9.60 -7.61 8.10
C ILE A 93 10.55 -7.79 9.27
N ASN A 94 10.37 -7.00 10.32
CA ASN A 94 11.22 -7.02 11.51
C ASN A 94 11.06 -8.35 12.28
N GLY A 95 12.16 -8.84 12.82
CA GLY A 95 12.17 -10.08 13.61
C GLY A 95 12.18 -11.39 12.81
N LEU A 96 12.02 -11.32 11.48
CA LEU A 96 12.10 -12.49 10.60
C LEU A 96 13.47 -12.60 9.92
N THR A 97 13.82 -13.80 9.51
CA THR A 97 14.98 -14.01 8.63
C THR A 97 14.73 -13.36 7.27
N GLN A 98 15.80 -13.07 6.52
CA GLN A 98 15.70 -12.47 5.20
C GLN A 98 14.80 -13.27 4.25
N ASP A 99 14.89 -14.60 4.31
CA ASP A 99 14.14 -15.50 3.46
C ASP A 99 12.65 -15.53 3.81
N GLU A 100 12.31 -15.57 5.09
CA GLU A 100 10.94 -15.49 5.58
C GLU A 100 10.28 -14.13 5.25
N SER A 101 11.01 -13.05 5.52
CA SER A 101 10.56 -11.70 5.20
C SER A 101 10.27 -11.55 3.71
N LYS A 102 11.20 -12.01 2.84
CA LYS A 102 11.02 -11.96 1.40
C LYS A 102 9.78 -12.75 0.96
N LYS A 103 9.59 -13.96 1.48
CA LYS A 103 8.43 -14.80 1.13
C LYS A 103 7.10 -14.14 1.52
N LEU A 104 7.03 -13.49 2.69
CA LEU A 104 5.83 -12.77 3.10
C LEU A 104 5.55 -11.56 2.20
N LEU A 105 6.57 -10.77 1.91
CA LEU A 105 6.40 -9.59 1.04
C LEU A 105 6.00 -9.98 -0.38
N ASP A 106 6.60 -11.02 -0.95
CA ASP A 106 6.21 -11.55 -2.25
C ASP A 106 4.76 -12.08 -2.22
N TRP A 107 4.36 -12.77 -1.16
CA TRP A 107 3.00 -13.27 -1.01
C TRP A 107 1.97 -12.14 -0.90
N PHE A 108 2.26 -11.03 -0.21
CA PHE A 108 1.37 -9.88 -0.17
C PHE A 108 1.16 -9.27 -1.56
N VAL A 109 2.23 -9.20 -2.37
CA VAL A 109 2.12 -8.77 -3.76
C VAL A 109 1.28 -9.77 -4.57
N ASP A 110 1.49 -11.07 -4.38
CA ASP A 110 0.71 -12.12 -5.02
C ASP A 110 -0.79 -12.04 -4.69
N LEU A 111 -1.14 -11.80 -3.42
CA LEU A 111 -2.52 -11.57 -3.00
C LEU A 111 -3.15 -10.36 -3.71
N LEU A 112 -2.36 -9.34 -3.99
CA LEU A 112 -2.82 -8.14 -4.70
C LEU A 112 -3.00 -8.40 -6.20
N VAL A 113 -2.03 -9.04 -6.86
CA VAL A 113 -2.01 -9.15 -8.33
C VAL A 113 -2.80 -10.35 -8.85
N LYS A 114 -2.92 -11.43 -8.07
CA LYS A 114 -3.63 -12.66 -8.48
C LYS A 114 -5.14 -12.64 -8.18
N ASN A 115 -5.61 -11.71 -7.37
CA ASN A 115 -7.02 -11.57 -7.02
C ASN A 115 -7.65 -10.40 -7.77
N HIS A 116 -8.08 -10.65 -9.00
CA HIS A 116 -8.58 -9.62 -9.90
C HIS A 116 -9.88 -8.97 -9.41
N ASP A 117 -10.69 -9.68 -8.65
CA ASP A 117 -11.96 -9.23 -8.11
C ASP A 117 -11.84 -8.15 -7.01
N LEU A 118 -10.66 -8.01 -6.38
CA LEU A 118 -10.40 -6.89 -5.46
C LEU A 118 -9.81 -5.65 -6.14
N GLN A 119 -9.61 -5.69 -7.45
CA GLN A 119 -8.99 -4.62 -8.21
C GLN A 119 -10.03 -3.78 -8.95
N VAL A 120 -9.75 -2.49 -9.05
CA VAL A 120 -10.49 -1.55 -9.90
C VAL A 120 -9.51 -0.92 -10.89
N ARG A 121 -9.86 -1.00 -12.17
CA ARG A 121 -9.12 -0.33 -13.25
C ARG A 121 -9.90 0.88 -13.71
N HIS A 122 -9.27 2.05 -13.65
CA HIS A 122 -9.84 3.32 -14.12
C HIS A 122 -9.11 3.78 -15.36
N ARG A 123 -9.87 4.02 -16.40
CA ARG A 123 -9.39 4.63 -17.65
C ARG A 123 -9.62 6.13 -17.61
N TRP A 124 -8.53 6.89 -17.68
CA TRP A 124 -8.58 8.32 -17.80
C TRP A 124 -9.08 8.71 -19.19
N GLN A 125 -10.15 9.48 -19.28
CA GLN A 125 -10.82 9.78 -20.54
C GLN A 125 -10.69 11.23 -20.97
N ASN A 126 -10.68 12.16 -20.01
CA ASN A 126 -10.72 13.58 -20.29
C ASN A 126 -9.59 14.33 -19.59
N PRO A 127 -9.12 15.46 -20.16
CA PRO A 127 -8.36 16.46 -19.40
C PRO A 127 -9.16 16.88 -18.16
N ASN A 128 -8.50 16.98 -17.02
CA ASN A 128 -9.09 17.35 -15.72
C ASN A 128 -9.94 16.26 -15.03
N ASP A 129 -9.94 15.02 -15.51
CA ASP A 129 -10.45 13.90 -14.69
C ASP A 129 -9.69 13.85 -13.36
N ILE A 130 -10.42 13.66 -12.25
CA ILE A 130 -9.88 13.64 -10.90
C ILE A 130 -10.23 12.29 -10.27
N ALA A 131 -9.24 11.64 -9.67
CA ALA A 131 -9.43 10.49 -8.81
C ALA A 131 -8.99 10.80 -7.38
N ILE A 132 -9.80 10.42 -6.40
CA ILE A 132 -9.51 10.59 -4.98
C ILE A 132 -9.57 9.22 -4.31
N TRP A 133 -8.53 8.86 -3.57
CA TRP A 133 -8.48 7.59 -2.83
C TRP A 133 -7.76 7.72 -1.50
N ASP A 134 -8.02 6.79 -0.60
CA ASP A 134 -7.36 6.70 0.69
C ASP A 134 -6.15 5.76 0.62
N ASN A 135 -4.94 6.31 0.60
CA ASN A 135 -3.70 5.54 0.59
C ASN A 135 -3.47 4.68 1.84
N ARG A 136 -4.27 4.88 2.89
CA ARG A 136 -4.14 4.11 4.14
C ARG A 136 -4.61 2.66 3.97
N SER A 137 -5.45 2.41 2.97
CA SER A 137 -6.06 1.10 2.74
C SER A 137 -6.14 0.70 1.27
N THR A 138 -5.56 1.50 0.37
CA THR A 138 -5.65 1.28 -1.07
C THR A 138 -4.27 1.30 -1.71
N PHE A 139 -3.93 0.22 -2.39
CA PHE A 139 -2.74 0.13 -3.23
C PHE A 139 -3.06 0.57 -4.64
N HIS A 140 -2.10 1.16 -5.33
CA HIS A 140 -2.31 1.61 -6.70
C HIS A 140 -1.04 1.52 -7.55
N THR A 141 -1.24 1.37 -8.84
CA THR A 141 -0.18 1.44 -9.85
C THR A 141 -0.71 2.04 -11.15
N ALA A 142 0.17 2.69 -11.90
CA ALA A 142 -0.13 3.02 -13.28
C ALA A 142 0.06 1.78 -14.16
N THR A 143 -0.70 1.68 -15.25
CA THR A 143 -0.46 0.66 -16.27
C THR A 143 0.70 1.08 -17.17
N TYR A 144 1.42 0.09 -17.72
CA TYR A 144 2.59 0.33 -18.59
C TYR A 144 2.27 0.15 -20.08
N ASP A 145 1.01 -0.07 -20.41
CA ASP A 145 0.51 -0.25 -21.79
C ASP A 145 0.37 1.09 -22.55
N ILE A 146 1.44 1.89 -22.56
CA ILE A 146 1.47 3.25 -23.09
C ILE A 146 2.44 3.45 -24.26
N GLU A 147 3.20 2.45 -24.59
CA GLU A 147 4.20 2.55 -25.66
C GLU A 147 3.55 2.99 -26.97
N GLY A 148 4.02 4.12 -27.52
CA GLY A 148 3.50 4.69 -28.76
C GLY A 148 2.17 5.46 -28.64
N LEU A 149 1.59 5.64 -27.44
CA LEU A 149 0.31 6.31 -27.25
C LEU A 149 0.42 7.81 -26.90
N GLY A 150 1.64 8.35 -26.85
CA GLY A 150 1.90 9.76 -26.55
C GLY A 150 2.26 10.02 -25.09
N GLU A 151 2.36 11.29 -24.73
CA GLU A 151 2.76 11.72 -23.39
C GLU A 151 1.56 11.65 -22.41
N ARG A 152 1.86 11.23 -21.18
CA ARG A 152 0.95 11.33 -20.04
C ARG A 152 1.44 12.40 -19.09
N PHE A 153 0.58 13.35 -18.80
CA PHE A 153 0.83 14.36 -17.78
C PHE A 153 -0.25 14.28 -16.70
N GLY A 154 0.16 14.38 -15.44
CA GLY A 154 -0.76 14.39 -14.31
C GLY A 154 -0.11 14.99 -13.07
N ASN A 155 -0.94 15.64 -12.24
CA ASN A 155 -0.53 16.16 -10.94
C ASN A 155 -1.10 15.30 -9.83
N ARG A 156 -0.35 15.16 -8.75
CA ARG A 156 -0.81 14.48 -7.54
C ARG A 156 -0.59 15.37 -6.33
N ALA A 157 -1.64 15.58 -5.54
CA ALA A 157 -1.55 16.15 -4.21
C ALA A 157 -1.83 15.04 -3.17
N VAL A 158 -1.02 14.98 -2.13
CA VAL A 158 -1.13 13.96 -1.07
C VAL A 158 -1.19 14.66 0.27
N GLY A 159 -2.27 14.44 1.01
CA GLY A 159 -2.34 14.78 2.42
C GLY A 159 -1.54 13.78 3.25
N VAL A 160 -0.83 14.26 4.26
CA VAL A 160 -0.17 13.40 5.24
C VAL A 160 -1.16 13.15 6.37
N GLY A 161 -1.49 11.88 6.58
CA GLY A 161 -2.35 11.44 7.68
C GLY A 161 -1.56 11.16 8.96
N GLU A 162 -2.18 10.39 9.84
CA GLU A 162 -1.58 9.92 11.09
C GLU A 162 -0.41 8.96 10.83
N ARG A 163 0.45 8.82 11.84
CA ARG A 163 1.44 7.74 11.85
C ARG A 163 0.71 6.39 11.84
N PRO A 164 1.07 5.44 10.96
CA PRO A 164 0.46 4.12 10.93
C PRO A 164 0.52 3.43 12.29
N TYR A 165 -0.60 2.89 12.76
CA TYR A 165 -0.72 2.17 14.01
C TYR A 165 -1.61 0.93 13.86
N PHE A 166 -1.51 0.02 14.80
CA PHE A 166 -2.39 -1.14 14.95
C PHE A 166 -3.15 -1.03 16.26
N ASP A 167 -4.46 -1.18 16.20
CA ASP A 167 -5.35 -1.29 17.35
C ASP A 167 -5.83 -2.75 17.43
N PRO A 168 -5.47 -3.50 18.49
CA PRO A 168 -5.90 -4.90 18.65
C PRO A 168 -7.41 -5.08 18.73
N GLU A 169 -8.15 -4.06 19.18
CA GLU A 169 -9.62 -4.08 19.26
C GLU A 169 -10.31 -3.74 17.94
N SER A 170 -9.54 -3.34 16.91
CA SER A 170 -10.08 -3.07 15.59
C SER A 170 -10.55 -4.35 14.91
N LYS A 171 -11.46 -4.20 13.94
CA LYS A 171 -12.09 -5.31 13.22
C LYS A 171 -11.62 -5.38 11.77
N SER A 172 -11.72 -6.55 11.18
CA SER A 172 -11.66 -6.62 9.72
C SER A 172 -12.90 -5.97 9.10
N ARG A 173 -12.84 -5.64 7.80
CA ARG A 173 -14.00 -5.10 7.09
C ARG A 173 -15.17 -6.10 7.10
N ARG A 174 -14.92 -7.38 6.84
CA ARG A 174 -15.95 -8.43 6.82
C ARG A 174 -16.58 -8.60 8.19
N GLU A 175 -15.77 -8.67 9.24
CA GLU A 175 -16.26 -8.75 10.61
C GLU A 175 -17.13 -7.54 10.99
N ALA A 176 -16.70 -6.33 10.66
CA ALA A 176 -17.44 -5.11 10.95
C ALA A 176 -18.78 -5.02 10.21
N LEU A 177 -18.87 -5.60 9.01
CA LEU A 177 -20.07 -5.62 8.18
C LEU A 177 -20.94 -6.87 8.39
N GLY A 178 -20.54 -7.80 9.27
CA GLY A 178 -21.24 -9.08 9.46
C GLY A 178 -21.24 -9.98 8.23
N LEU A 179 -20.23 -9.87 7.37
CA LEU A 179 -20.09 -10.70 6.19
C LEU A 179 -19.39 -12.02 6.53
N PRO A 180 -19.75 -13.13 5.87
CA PRO A 180 -19.09 -14.41 6.10
C PRO A 180 -17.62 -14.36 5.71
N HIS A 181 -16.77 -15.10 6.43
CA HIS A 181 -15.41 -15.36 5.98
C HIS A 181 -15.46 -16.21 4.71
N GLU A 182 -14.95 -15.68 3.60
CA GLU A 182 -14.81 -16.43 2.35
C GLU A 182 -13.53 -17.29 2.39
N HIS A 183 -13.55 -18.33 3.16
CA HIS A 183 -12.62 -19.43 2.95
C HIS A 183 -13.45 -20.69 2.85
N PRO A 184 -13.87 -21.11 1.64
CA PRO A 184 -14.22 -22.50 1.47
C PRO A 184 -12.96 -23.28 1.81
N VAL A 185 -12.96 -23.93 2.98
CA VAL A 185 -12.15 -25.13 3.14
C VAL A 185 -12.59 -26.00 1.97
N LEU A 186 -11.77 -26.05 0.92
CA LEU A 186 -12.02 -26.99 -0.16
C LEU A 186 -11.91 -28.37 0.49
N ASP A 187 -13.04 -28.98 0.77
CA ASP A 187 -13.13 -30.40 1.07
C ASP A 187 -12.53 -31.14 -0.13
N ARG A 188 -11.28 -31.60 0.05
CA ARG A 188 -10.57 -32.44 -0.91
C ARG A 188 -10.87 -33.89 -0.62
#